data_da6e823fc7229c3b9363038561a73242
#
_entry.id   da6e823fc7229c3b9363038561a73242
#
_cell.length_a   1.000
_cell.length_b   1.000
_cell.length_c   1.000
_cell.angle_alpha   90.00
_cell.angle_beta   90.00
_cell.angle_gamma   90.00
#
_symmetry.space_group_name_H-M   'P 1'
#
loop_
_entity.id
_entity.type
_entity.pdbx_description
1 polymer ?
#
loop_
_entity_poly.entity_id
_entity_poly.type
_entity_poly.pdbx_seq_one_letter_code
_entity_poly.pdbx_strand_id
1 'polypeptide(L)'
;NPHILDKDSVEQDIVEQDKEIISVGELNRSAKYLLENTFNNIAVVGEISNMSRPSSGHIYFTLKDEDGAIGCAMWRSQASRLNFSPENGDQCILKGQVSLYPATGRYQLMVKSIEQAGSGNLMQQFEMLKNKLDEEGLFNLNNKKGIPKSPKHIGIITSESTAALQDILTTIERRAPSAQISLSPAVVQGDNAPSTIIKALNRIIIFNEKNPDSKIDVVIIARGGGSIEDLWCFNNEDLAREIAAYPIPTISGVGHEIDFTICDFVSDMRTPTPTAAAELVSEFYFKIQDKLDDLNLALLKSIEQLLRTKKQFMKGLKSSIKNPLMILREQSQKLDNFELRLNQKISLNYAKKNQAIKLLSSRLLQKSPSSFLKELNNKISNTD
;
A
#
# COMPACT_ATOMS: atom_id res chain seq x y z
N ASN A 1 -51.87 25.74 86.47
CA ASN A 1 -50.95 24.84 87.08
C ASN A 1 -50.25 24.00 86.03
N PRO A 2 -48.98 24.14 85.82
CA PRO A 2 -48.22 23.34 84.87
C PRO A 2 -47.71 22.07 85.60
N HIS A 3 -47.94 20.92 85.05
CA HIS A 3 -47.29 19.68 85.43
C HIS A 3 -45.84 19.70 84.94
N ILE A 4 -44.92 19.62 85.88
CA ILE A 4 -43.52 19.38 85.68
C ILE A 4 -43.38 17.87 85.44
N LEU A 5 -42.90 17.44 84.33
CA LEU A 5 -42.51 16.05 84.04
C LEU A 5 -41.05 15.92 84.40
N ASP A 6 -40.82 14.94 85.21
CA ASP A 6 -39.57 14.51 85.83
C ASP A 6 -38.57 14.01 84.85
N LYS A 7 -37.32 14.40 85.08
CA LYS A 7 -36.16 14.24 84.17
C LYS A 7 -35.25 13.04 84.60
N ASP A 8 -35.81 11.96 85.02
CA ASP A 8 -34.98 10.85 85.48
C ASP A 8 -35.63 9.46 85.14
N SER A 9 -35.60 9.11 83.83
CA SER A 9 -35.78 7.72 83.43
C SER A 9 -35.48 7.44 81.97
N VAL A 10 -34.30 7.88 81.42
CA VAL A 10 -33.70 7.33 80.18
C VAL A 10 -32.18 7.20 80.40
N GLU A 11 -31.82 6.44 81.43
CA GLU A 11 -30.46 5.92 81.48
C GLU A 11 -30.62 4.41 81.74
N GLN A 12 -29.86 3.66 80.97
CA GLN A 12 -29.63 2.23 81.07
C GLN A 12 -30.48 1.29 80.25
N ASP A 13 -30.01 1.16 78.95
CA ASP A 13 -29.85 -0.15 78.32
C ASP A 13 -28.70 -0.02 77.30
N ILE A 14 -27.48 0.27 77.76
CA ILE A 14 -26.27 -0.11 77.08
C ILE A 14 -26.02 -1.56 77.40
N VAL A 15 -26.55 -2.47 76.60
CA VAL A 15 -26.17 -3.87 76.59
C VAL A 15 -24.69 -3.94 76.34
N GLU A 16 -23.89 -4.27 77.35
CA GLU A 16 -22.53 -4.75 77.20
C GLU A 16 -22.57 -6.00 76.32
N GLN A 17 -22.44 -5.86 75.02
CA GLN A 17 -22.12 -6.97 74.15
C GLN A 17 -20.72 -7.44 74.53
N ASP A 18 -20.63 -8.65 75.06
CA ASP A 18 -19.39 -9.38 75.19
C ASP A 18 -18.58 -9.26 73.93
N LYS A 19 -17.49 -8.51 74.00
CA LYS A 19 -16.59 -8.35 72.84
C LYS A 19 -15.94 -9.70 72.58
N GLU A 20 -16.51 -10.44 71.66
CA GLU A 20 -15.96 -11.69 71.17
C GLU A 20 -14.52 -11.43 70.67
N ILE A 21 -13.54 -12.05 71.31
CA ILE A 21 -12.12 -11.93 70.94
C ILE A 21 -11.92 -12.74 69.66
N ILE A 22 -11.78 -12.07 68.54
CA ILE A 22 -11.55 -12.71 67.22
C ILE A 22 -10.07 -12.57 66.79
N SER A 23 -9.59 -13.54 66.03
CA SER A 23 -8.24 -13.50 65.48
C SER A 23 -8.12 -12.46 64.35
N VAL A 24 -6.89 -11.94 64.07
CA VAL A 24 -6.64 -11.02 62.96
C VAL A 24 -7.11 -11.58 61.61
N GLY A 25 -6.94 -12.90 61.42
CA GLY A 25 -7.40 -13.56 60.20
C GLY A 25 -8.92 -13.58 60.06
N GLU A 26 -9.66 -13.77 61.19
CA GLU A 26 -11.13 -13.72 61.22
C GLU A 26 -11.64 -12.30 60.98
N LEU A 27 -11.01 -11.28 61.58
CA LEU A 27 -11.34 -9.87 61.34
C LEU A 27 -11.16 -9.54 59.85
N ASN A 28 -10.02 -9.87 59.27
CA ASN A 28 -9.74 -9.60 57.88
C ASN A 28 -10.72 -10.32 56.92
N ARG A 29 -11.14 -11.57 57.25
CA ARG A 29 -12.15 -12.31 56.46
C ARG A 29 -13.53 -11.65 56.56
N SER A 30 -13.94 -11.25 57.77
CA SER A 30 -15.20 -10.54 57.97
C SER A 30 -15.24 -9.18 57.25
N ALA A 31 -14.16 -8.40 57.37
CA ALA A 31 -14.02 -7.11 56.66
C ALA A 31 -14.05 -7.32 55.14
N LYS A 32 -13.35 -8.33 54.62
CA LYS A 32 -13.37 -8.68 53.20
C LYS A 32 -14.81 -8.99 52.76
N TYR A 33 -15.53 -9.83 53.49
CA TYR A 33 -16.92 -10.19 53.17
C TYR A 33 -17.84 -8.99 53.11
N LEU A 34 -17.75 -8.10 54.08
CA LEU A 34 -18.53 -6.86 54.13
C LEU A 34 -18.24 -5.93 52.95
N LEU A 35 -16.92 -5.71 52.64
CA LEU A 35 -16.50 -4.86 51.54
C LEU A 35 -16.93 -5.43 50.18
N GLU A 36 -16.77 -6.72 49.97
CA GLU A 36 -17.12 -7.38 48.72
C GLU A 36 -18.63 -7.37 48.45
N ASN A 37 -19.45 -7.49 49.51
CA ASN A 37 -20.90 -7.41 49.36
C ASN A 37 -21.43 -5.99 49.20
N THR A 38 -20.83 -5.01 49.86
CA THR A 38 -21.29 -3.61 49.83
C THR A 38 -20.80 -2.92 48.56
N PHE A 39 -19.56 -3.19 48.10
CA PHE A 39 -18.91 -2.53 46.97
C PHE A 39 -18.62 -3.54 45.83
N ASN A 40 -19.60 -4.32 45.45
CA ASN A 40 -19.42 -5.41 44.49
C ASN A 40 -19.29 -4.91 43.01
N ASN A 41 -19.97 -3.82 42.67
CA ASN A 41 -19.92 -3.27 41.30
C ASN A 41 -19.95 -1.76 41.36
N ILE A 42 -18.79 -1.17 41.62
CA ILE A 42 -18.64 0.28 41.73
C ILE A 42 -17.85 0.84 40.54
N ALA A 43 -18.09 2.10 40.22
CA ALA A 43 -17.29 2.85 39.30
C ALA A 43 -16.55 3.96 40.07
N VAL A 44 -15.25 4.02 39.92
CA VAL A 44 -14.40 5.01 40.59
C VAL A 44 -13.59 5.75 39.55
N VAL A 45 -13.59 7.09 39.63
CA VAL A 45 -12.83 7.95 38.72
C VAL A 45 -11.55 8.43 39.44
N GLY A 46 -10.45 8.52 38.69
CA GLY A 46 -9.19 9.05 39.20
C GLY A 46 -8.06 8.94 38.18
N GLU A 47 -6.89 9.43 38.57
CA GLU A 47 -5.66 9.40 37.78
C GLU A 47 -4.87 8.11 38.09
N ILE A 48 -4.41 7.44 37.06
CA ILE A 48 -3.54 6.25 37.18
C ILE A 48 -2.13 6.69 37.55
N SER A 49 -1.56 6.03 38.56
CA SER A 49 -0.18 6.23 38.97
C SER A 49 0.49 4.91 39.41
N ASN A 50 1.84 4.90 39.44
CA ASN A 50 2.65 3.76 39.85
C ASN A 50 2.30 2.44 39.16
N MET A 51 2.05 2.51 37.84
CA MET A 51 1.70 1.33 37.05
C MET A 51 2.85 0.35 36.95
N SER A 52 2.56 -0.93 37.16
CA SER A 52 3.47 -2.06 37.04
C SER A 52 2.83 -3.21 36.28
N ARG A 53 3.56 -3.77 35.30
CA ARG A 53 3.14 -4.92 34.49
C ARG A 53 4.15 -6.05 34.62
N PRO A 54 4.02 -6.90 35.64
CA PRO A 54 4.87 -8.08 35.79
C PRO A 54 4.70 -9.07 34.64
N SER A 55 5.68 -9.96 34.48
CA SER A 55 5.66 -11.02 33.45
C SER A 55 4.46 -11.96 33.51
N SER A 56 3.77 -12.02 34.69
CA SER A 56 2.51 -12.76 34.87
C SER A 56 1.34 -12.23 34.02
N GLY A 57 1.46 -10.99 33.46
CA GLY A 57 0.44 -10.35 32.66
C GLY A 57 -0.68 -9.67 33.44
N HIS A 58 -0.59 -9.63 34.78
CA HIS A 58 -1.45 -8.80 35.63
C HIS A 58 -1.01 -7.34 35.55
N ILE A 59 -1.93 -6.40 35.84
CA ILE A 59 -1.60 -4.99 35.94
C ILE A 59 -1.88 -4.54 37.36
N TYR A 60 -0.89 -3.89 37.97
CA TYR A 60 -1.01 -3.27 39.28
C TYR A 60 -0.74 -1.79 39.17
N PHE A 61 -1.57 -0.97 39.79
CA PHE A 61 -1.43 0.49 39.76
C PHE A 61 -2.14 1.10 40.96
N THR A 62 -1.96 2.40 41.13
CA THR A 62 -2.69 3.19 42.14
C THR A 62 -3.62 4.15 41.39
N LEU A 63 -4.89 4.15 41.75
CA LEU A 63 -5.81 5.20 41.36
C LEU A 63 -5.81 6.27 42.44
N LYS A 64 -5.61 7.52 42.06
CA LYS A 64 -5.57 8.68 43.00
C LYS A 64 -6.49 9.79 42.50
N ASP A 65 -6.97 10.60 43.42
CA ASP A 65 -7.60 11.88 43.17
C ASP A 65 -6.99 12.95 44.13
N GLU A 66 -7.66 14.10 44.30
CA GLU A 66 -7.19 15.15 45.18
C GLU A 66 -7.24 14.72 46.67
N ASP A 67 -8.15 13.84 47.04
CA ASP A 67 -8.45 13.52 48.47
C ASP A 67 -7.94 12.14 48.88
N GLY A 68 -7.63 11.23 47.91
CA GLY A 68 -7.30 9.86 48.28
C GLY A 68 -6.57 9.03 47.20
N ALA A 69 -6.16 7.84 47.61
CA ALA A 69 -5.54 6.89 46.72
C ALA A 69 -5.92 5.44 47.10
N ILE A 70 -6.16 4.59 46.11
CA ILE A 70 -6.45 3.18 46.27
C ILE A 70 -5.57 2.32 45.37
N GLY A 71 -5.02 1.23 45.95
CA GLY A 71 -4.31 0.22 45.17
C GLY A 71 -5.29 -0.56 44.29
N CYS A 72 -4.95 -0.72 43.00
CA CYS A 72 -5.74 -1.42 42.00
C CYS A 72 -5.02 -2.64 41.48
N ALA A 73 -5.77 -3.72 41.24
CA ALA A 73 -5.26 -4.93 40.61
C ALA A 73 -6.21 -5.37 39.49
N MET A 74 -5.66 -5.63 38.32
CA MET A 74 -6.38 -6.15 37.17
C MET A 74 -5.77 -7.47 36.71
N TRP A 75 -6.60 -8.49 36.60
CA TRP A 75 -6.15 -9.81 36.16
C TRP A 75 -5.84 -9.85 34.66
N ARG A 76 -4.92 -10.72 34.26
CA ARG A 76 -4.50 -10.91 32.87
C ARG A 76 -5.67 -11.08 31.89
N SER A 77 -6.71 -11.83 32.30
CA SER A 77 -7.89 -12.09 31.46
C SER A 77 -8.70 -10.81 31.12
N GLN A 78 -8.71 -9.84 32.03
CA GLN A 78 -9.32 -8.52 31.80
C GLN A 78 -8.33 -7.61 31.10
N ALA A 79 -7.07 -7.59 31.50
CA ALA A 79 -6.02 -6.78 30.91
C ALA A 79 -5.84 -7.04 29.40
N SER A 80 -5.98 -8.30 28.97
CA SER A 80 -5.89 -8.67 27.55
C SER A 80 -7.08 -8.23 26.69
N ARG A 81 -8.16 -7.74 27.31
CA ARG A 81 -9.37 -7.24 26.61
C ARG A 81 -9.42 -5.71 26.52
N LEU A 82 -8.42 -5.04 27.06
CA LEU A 82 -8.34 -3.59 26.97
C LEU A 82 -8.07 -3.16 25.51
N ASN A 83 -8.84 -2.20 25.04
CA ASN A 83 -8.70 -1.62 23.69
C ASN A 83 -7.60 -0.55 23.61
N PHE A 84 -7.05 -0.14 24.76
CA PHE A 84 -5.97 0.84 24.87
C PHE A 84 -4.96 0.40 25.94
N SER A 85 -3.81 1.03 25.96
CA SER A 85 -2.75 0.77 26.96
C SER A 85 -2.76 1.90 27.98
N PRO A 86 -3.34 1.73 29.18
CA PRO A 86 -3.33 2.77 30.19
C PRO A 86 -1.90 3.07 30.64
N GLU A 87 -1.62 4.36 30.88
CA GLU A 87 -0.32 4.87 31.31
C GLU A 87 -0.45 5.72 32.59
N ASN A 88 0.71 6.03 33.22
CA ASN A 88 0.71 6.92 34.38
C ASN A 88 0.30 8.33 33.96
N GLY A 89 -0.64 8.93 34.66
CA GLY A 89 -1.21 10.24 34.37
C GLY A 89 -2.58 10.18 33.68
N ASP A 90 -3.01 9.01 33.19
CA ASP A 90 -4.32 8.89 32.56
C ASP A 90 -5.45 9.05 33.57
N GLN A 91 -6.41 9.88 33.24
CA GLN A 91 -7.69 9.98 33.96
C GLN A 91 -8.62 8.87 33.48
N CYS A 92 -9.01 7.96 34.40
CA CYS A 92 -9.78 6.79 34.05
C CYS A 92 -10.97 6.56 34.98
N ILE A 93 -12.02 5.93 34.43
CA ILE A 93 -13.13 5.37 35.20
C ILE A 93 -12.88 3.86 35.32
N LEU A 94 -12.68 3.40 36.54
CA LEU A 94 -12.48 1.98 36.84
C LEU A 94 -13.78 1.36 37.32
N LYS A 95 -14.23 0.31 36.67
CA LYS A 95 -15.35 -0.52 37.17
C LYS A 95 -14.80 -1.78 37.80
N GLY A 96 -15.22 -2.04 38.99
CA GLY A 96 -14.68 -3.18 39.77
C GLY A 96 -15.37 -3.42 41.07
N GLN A 97 -14.69 -4.17 41.91
CA GLN A 97 -15.13 -4.60 43.23
C GLN A 97 -14.05 -4.28 44.25
N VAL A 98 -14.45 -3.69 45.35
CA VAL A 98 -13.51 -3.48 46.47
C VAL A 98 -13.31 -4.82 47.21
N SER A 99 -12.07 -5.11 47.50
CA SER A 99 -11.70 -6.29 48.27
C SER A 99 -10.55 -5.98 49.22
N LEU A 100 -10.38 -6.84 50.21
CA LEU A 100 -9.27 -6.79 51.14
C LEU A 100 -8.44 -8.08 50.99
N TYR A 101 -7.13 -7.92 50.83
CA TYR A 101 -6.21 -9.06 50.78
C TYR A 101 -6.00 -9.62 52.21
N PRO A 102 -6.54 -10.82 52.55
CA PRO A 102 -6.63 -11.27 53.95
C PRO A 102 -5.28 -11.42 54.64
N ALA A 103 -4.22 -11.81 53.91
CA ALA A 103 -2.91 -12.05 54.49
C ALA A 103 -2.23 -10.77 55.04
N THR A 104 -2.49 -9.61 54.45
CA THR A 104 -1.85 -8.34 54.80
C THR A 104 -2.82 -7.23 55.22
N GLY A 105 -4.13 -7.49 55.14
CA GLY A 105 -5.16 -6.49 55.40
C GLY A 105 -5.19 -5.33 54.37
N ARG A 106 -4.57 -5.47 53.19
CA ARG A 106 -4.53 -4.42 52.19
C ARG A 106 -5.88 -4.24 51.52
N TYR A 107 -6.39 -3.05 51.59
CA TYR A 107 -7.57 -2.56 50.87
C TYR A 107 -7.21 -2.29 49.41
N GLN A 108 -7.97 -2.85 48.48
CA GLN A 108 -7.68 -2.74 47.04
C GLN A 108 -8.95 -2.83 46.19
N LEU A 109 -8.90 -2.21 44.99
CA LEU A 109 -9.90 -2.32 43.96
C LEU A 109 -9.53 -3.41 42.97
N MET A 110 -10.36 -4.44 42.86
CA MET A 110 -10.23 -5.48 41.84
C MET A 110 -10.92 -5.01 40.56
N VAL A 111 -10.12 -4.57 39.59
CA VAL A 111 -10.61 -3.90 38.39
C VAL A 111 -11.08 -4.91 37.33
N LYS A 112 -12.31 -4.74 36.85
CA LYS A 112 -12.94 -5.55 35.79
C LYS A 112 -12.81 -4.86 34.42
N SER A 113 -12.97 -3.54 34.36
CA SER A 113 -12.78 -2.73 33.14
C SER A 113 -12.21 -1.38 33.48
N ILE A 114 -11.48 -0.81 32.53
CA ILE A 114 -10.94 0.55 32.54
C ILE A 114 -11.51 1.28 31.33
N GLU A 115 -12.08 2.43 31.55
CA GLU A 115 -12.58 3.35 30.52
C GLU A 115 -11.86 4.69 30.71
N GLN A 116 -11.47 5.34 29.61
CA GLN A 116 -10.83 6.64 29.70
C GLN A 116 -11.86 7.68 30.17
N ALA A 117 -11.54 8.47 31.20
CA ALA A 117 -12.47 9.46 31.74
C ALA A 117 -12.63 10.60 30.71
N GLY A 118 -13.86 10.87 30.31
CA GLY A 118 -14.15 11.89 29.29
C GLY A 118 -14.60 11.33 27.95
N SER A 119 -14.19 10.13 27.56
CA SER A 119 -14.55 9.55 26.26
C SER A 119 -16.09 9.39 26.07
N GLY A 120 -16.81 9.03 27.12
CA GLY A 120 -18.28 8.92 27.07
C GLY A 120 -18.97 10.27 26.85
N ASN A 121 -18.46 11.33 27.43
CA ASN A 121 -18.97 12.69 27.24
C ASN A 121 -18.62 13.25 25.84
N LEU A 122 -17.40 13.01 25.38
CA LEU A 122 -16.97 13.42 24.05
C LEU A 122 -17.77 12.70 22.97
N MET A 123 -17.99 11.41 23.09
CA MET A 123 -18.79 10.66 22.11
C MET A 123 -20.24 11.15 22.05
N GLN A 124 -20.84 11.47 23.21
CA GLN A 124 -22.19 12.05 23.24
C GLN A 124 -22.23 13.42 22.57
N GLN A 125 -21.26 14.30 22.83
CA GLN A 125 -21.14 15.61 22.19
C GLN A 125 -20.95 15.47 20.67
N PHE A 126 -20.12 14.52 20.23
CA PHE A 126 -19.93 14.21 18.81
C PHE A 126 -21.26 13.82 18.12
N GLU A 127 -22.01 12.87 18.71
CA GLU A 127 -23.27 12.42 18.11
C GLU A 127 -24.32 13.55 18.12
N MET A 128 -24.41 14.37 19.16
CA MET A 128 -25.31 15.54 19.18
C MET A 128 -24.95 16.55 18.09
N LEU A 129 -23.67 16.89 17.93
CA LEU A 129 -23.21 17.82 16.90
C LEU A 129 -23.40 17.25 15.50
N LYS A 130 -23.11 15.97 15.30
CA LYS A 130 -23.31 15.28 14.03
C LYS A 130 -24.78 15.31 13.61
N ASN A 131 -25.69 14.92 14.50
CA ASN A 131 -27.13 14.94 14.21
C ASN A 131 -27.63 16.35 13.87
N LYS A 132 -27.20 17.37 14.63
CA LYS A 132 -27.53 18.77 14.36
C LYS A 132 -27.10 19.21 12.95
N LEU A 133 -25.85 18.94 12.56
CA LEU A 133 -25.32 19.34 11.26
C LEU A 133 -25.90 18.52 10.09
N ASP A 134 -26.28 17.26 10.35
CA ASP A 134 -26.96 16.42 9.38
C ASP A 134 -28.39 16.89 9.12
N GLU A 135 -29.16 17.24 10.16
CA GLU A 135 -30.50 17.84 10.04
C GLU A 135 -30.47 19.16 9.25
N GLU A 136 -29.40 19.95 9.41
CA GLU A 136 -29.14 21.17 8.62
C GLU A 136 -28.71 20.88 7.17
N GLY A 137 -28.41 19.63 6.82
CA GLY A 137 -28.07 19.19 5.47
C GLY A 137 -26.60 19.48 5.07
N LEU A 138 -25.69 19.75 6.02
CA LEU A 138 -24.28 20.02 5.71
C LEU A 138 -23.56 18.79 5.15
N PHE A 139 -24.05 17.58 5.44
CA PHE A 139 -23.44 16.32 4.96
C PHE A 139 -24.00 15.85 3.63
N ASN A 140 -24.96 16.60 3.06
CA ASN A 140 -25.63 16.19 1.83
C ASN A 140 -24.63 16.04 0.67
N LEU A 141 -24.60 14.87 0.05
CA LEU A 141 -23.74 14.55 -1.09
C LEU A 141 -23.91 15.50 -2.28
N ASN A 142 -25.12 16.08 -2.44
CA ASN A 142 -25.38 17.04 -3.52
C ASN A 142 -24.62 18.36 -3.35
N ASN A 143 -24.18 18.68 -2.13
CA ASN A 143 -23.44 19.91 -1.84
C ASN A 143 -21.91 19.68 -2.01
N LYS A 144 -21.46 18.43 -2.13
CA LYS A 144 -20.04 18.08 -2.24
C LYS A 144 -19.51 18.32 -3.64
N LYS A 145 -18.35 18.94 -3.70
CA LYS A 145 -17.64 19.26 -4.96
C LYS A 145 -16.84 18.05 -5.43
N GLY A 146 -16.81 17.84 -6.72
CA GLY A 146 -15.97 16.80 -7.31
C GLY A 146 -14.48 17.17 -7.19
N ILE A 147 -13.66 16.22 -6.74
CA ILE A 147 -12.21 16.40 -6.71
C ILE A 147 -11.68 16.44 -8.15
N PRO A 148 -10.85 17.43 -8.52
CA PRO A 148 -10.24 17.51 -9.83
C PRO A 148 -9.43 16.25 -10.15
N LYS A 149 -9.61 15.67 -11.32
CA LYS A 149 -8.87 14.46 -11.72
C LYS A 149 -7.37 14.69 -11.82
N SER A 150 -6.97 15.89 -12.21
CA SER A 150 -5.55 16.24 -12.40
C SER A 150 -5.29 17.65 -11.85
N PRO A 151 -5.27 17.81 -10.52
CA PRO A 151 -5.05 19.10 -9.90
C PRO A 151 -3.62 19.56 -10.19
N LYS A 152 -3.47 20.77 -10.73
CA LYS A 152 -2.15 21.35 -11.02
C LYS A 152 -1.50 21.95 -9.79
N HIS A 153 -2.30 22.45 -8.86
CA HIS A 153 -1.83 23.08 -7.66
C HIS A 153 -2.61 22.57 -6.44
N ILE A 154 -1.92 21.95 -5.51
CA ILE A 154 -2.47 21.29 -4.33
C ILE A 154 -2.13 22.15 -3.11
N GLY A 155 -3.16 22.57 -2.37
CA GLY A 155 -3.00 23.21 -1.07
C GLY A 155 -2.97 22.17 0.05
N ILE A 156 -2.08 22.33 1.01
CA ILE A 156 -2.00 21.47 2.19
C ILE A 156 -2.17 22.32 3.43
N ILE A 157 -3.07 21.91 4.32
CA ILE A 157 -3.27 22.50 5.65
C ILE A 157 -2.87 21.46 6.68
N THR A 158 -1.75 21.69 7.33
CA THR A 158 -1.20 20.85 8.40
C THR A 158 -0.12 21.65 9.16
N SER A 159 0.46 21.05 10.19
CA SER A 159 1.60 21.65 10.89
C SER A 159 2.91 21.38 10.14
N GLU A 160 3.82 22.36 10.14
CA GLU A 160 5.10 22.30 9.41
C GLU A 160 6.03 21.16 9.85
N SER A 161 5.95 20.76 11.12
CA SER A 161 6.85 19.78 11.73
C SER A 161 6.30 18.36 11.81
N THR A 162 5.15 18.06 11.16
CA THR A 162 4.48 16.78 11.32
C THR A 162 4.95 15.73 10.30
N ALA A 163 4.95 14.46 10.73
CA ALA A 163 5.15 13.31 9.83
C ALA A 163 4.11 13.31 8.69
N ALA A 164 2.87 13.72 8.97
CA ALA A 164 1.80 13.81 7.98
C ALA A 164 2.17 14.70 6.77
N LEU A 165 2.85 15.82 6.99
CA LEU A 165 3.33 16.68 5.91
C LEU A 165 4.38 15.94 5.06
N GLN A 166 5.34 15.29 5.69
CA GLN A 166 6.41 14.57 5.00
C GLN A 166 5.84 13.40 4.17
N ASP A 167 4.87 12.69 4.72
CA ASP A 167 4.20 11.59 4.02
C ASP A 167 3.47 12.09 2.76
N ILE A 168 2.75 13.21 2.86
CA ILE A 168 2.07 13.83 1.71
C ILE A 168 3.09 14.27 0.67
N LEU A 169 4.12 15.02 1.07
CA LEU A 169 5.13 15.54 0.15
C LEU A 169 5.84 14.42 -0.60
N THR A 170 6.34 13.41 0.12
CA THR A 170 7.04 12.26 -0.47
C THR A 170 6.13 11.49 -1.44
N THR A 171 4.85 11.36 -1.10
CA THR A 171 3.89 10.65 -1.95
C THR A 171 3.60 11.42 -3.23
N ILE A 172 3.35 12.75 -3.14
CA ILE A 172 3.06 13.57 -4.32
C ILE A 172 4.31 13.72 -5.19
N GLU A 173 5.49 13.95 -4.62
CA GLU A 173 6.75 14.07 -5.36
C GLU A 173 7.02 12.82 -6.22
N ARG A 174 6.77 11.64 -5.66
CA ARG A 174 6.93 10.37 -6.38
C ARG A 174 5.88 10.15 -7.47
N ARG A 175 4.59 10.53 -7.23
CA ARG A 175 3.46 10.16 -8.10
C ARG A 175 3.03 11.25 -9.05
N ALA A 176 3.24 12.51 -8.70
CA ALA A 176 2.86 13.69 -9.47
C ALA A 176 3.93 14.80 -9.40
N PRO A 177 5.16 14.57 -9.90
CA PRO A 177 6.28 15.50 -9.77
C PRO A 177 6.05 16.84 -10.46
N SER A 178 5.05 16.93 -11.33
CA SER A 178 4.68 18.18 -12.04
C SER A 178 3.62 19.01 -11.30
N ALA A 179 3.00 18.49 -10.25
CA ALA A 179 2.02 19.22 -9.48
C ALA A 179 2.71 20.23 -8.55
N GLN A 180 2.18 21.44 -8.50
CA GLN A 180 2.62 22.45 -7.52
C GLN A 180 2.01 22.16 -6.16
N ILE A 181 2.76 22.43 -5.08
CA ILE A 181 2.29 22.27 -3.72
C ILE A 181 2.47 23.56 -2.98
N SER A 182 1.43 23.99 -2.27
CA SER A 182 1.49 25.12 -1.33
C SER A 182 1.04 24.69 0.06
N LEU A 183 1.91 24.92 1.04
CA LEU A 183 1.60 24.69 2.44
C LEU A 183 0.98 25.96 3.05
N SER A 184 -0.21 25.81 3.65
CA SER A 184 -0.80 26.82 4.54
C SER A 184 -0.72 26.30 5.98
N PRO A 185 0.32 26.67 6.75
CA PRO A 185 0.58 26.07 8.05
C PRO A 185 -0.52 26.37 9.06
N ALA A 186 -0.92 25.36 9.82
CA ALA A 186 -1.90 25.45 10.89
C ALA A 186 -1.51 24.55 12.06
N VAL A 187 -1.91 24.93 13.26
CA VAL A 187 -1.91 24.02 14.41
C VAL A 187 -3.06 23.02 14.20
N VAL A 188 -2.78 21.73 14.31
CA VAL A 188 -3.74 20.64 14.02
C VAL A 188 -4.05 19.77 15.24
N GLN A 189 -3.83 20.31 16.43
CA GLN A 189 -4.18 19.68 17.72
C GLN A 189 -4.41 20.72 18.79
N GLY A 190 -5.20 20.40 19.83
CA GLY A 190 -5.57 21.29 20.93
C GLY A 190 -6.62 22.32 20.55
N ASP A 191 -7.05 23.10 21.53
CA ASP A 191 -8.23 23.99 21.46
C ASP A 191 -8.12 25.12 20.43
N ASN A 192 -6.90 25.53 20.10
CA ASN A 192 -6.66 26.57 19.11
C ASN A 192 -6.66 26.07 17.66
N ALA A 193 -6.67 24.77 17.43
CA ALA A 193 -6.56 24.20 16.10
C ALA A 193 -7.67 24.66 15.15
N PRO A 194 -8.98 24.66 15.53
CA PRO A 194 -10.05 25.09 14.63
C PRO A 194 -9.82 26.48 14.07
N SER A 195 -9.49 27.45 14.95
CA SER A 195 -9.27 28.84 14.55
C SER A 195 -8.07 29.02 13.62
N THR A 196 -7.01 28.22 13.80
CA THR A 196 -5.82 28.28 12.95
C THR A 196 -6.07 27.64 11.58
N ILE A 197 -6.86 26.55 11.52
CA ILE A 197 -7.26 25.89 10.26
C ILE A 197 -8.17 26.80 9.45
N ILE A 198 -9.15 27.49 10.07
CA ILE A 198 -10.00 28.50 9.41
C ILE A 198 -9.14 29.63 8.83
N LYS A 199 -8.16 30.14 9.59
CA LYS A 199 -7.22 31.14 9.07
C LYS A 199 -6.39 30.61 7.91
N ALA A 200 -6.03 29.31 7.93
CA ALA A 200 -5.29 28.67 6.85
C ALA A 200 -6.13 28.53 5.57
N LEU A 201 -7.40 28.18 5.70
CA LEU A 201 -8.38 28.15 4.59
C LEU A 201 -8.51 29.54 3.96
N ASN A 202 -8.68 30.58 4.77
CA ASN A 202 -8.79 31.96 4.29
C ASN A 202 -7.51 32.45 3.59
N ARG A 203 -6.33 32.07 4.06
CA ARG A 203 -5.05 32.37 3.35
C ARG A 203 -5.01 31.79 1.95
N ILE A 204 -5.55 30.59 1.74
CA ILE A 204 -5.61 29.97 0.42
C ILE A 204 -6.56 30.74 -0.51
N ILE A 205 -7.70 31.22 -0.02
CA ILE A 205 -8.61 32.07 -0.80
C ILE A 205 -7.90 33.34 -1.25
N ILE A 206 -7.26 34.06 -0.32
CA ILE A 206 -6.51 35.29 -0.60
C ILE A 206 -5.36 35.01 -1.59
N PHE A 207 -4.71 33.87 -1.48
CA PHE A 207 -3.67 33.47 -2.42
C PHE A 207 -4.23 33.30 -3.83
N ASN A 208 -5.38 32.62 -3.98
CA ASN A 208 -6.03 32.40 -5.27
C ASN A 208 -6.53 33.69 -5.93
N GLU A 209 -6.99 34.66 -5.12
CA GLU A 209 -7.38 35.98 -5.61
C GLU A 209 -6.18 36.76 -6.19
N LYS A 210 -5.02 36.66 -5.51
CA LYS A 210 -3.79 37.35 -5.93
C LYS A 210 -3.06 36.65 -7.09
N ASN A 211 -3.27 35.36 -7.28
CA ASN A 211 -2.58 34.53 -8.26
C ASN A 211 -3.56 33.79 -9.17
N PRO A 212 -4.25 34.49 -10.09
CA PRO A 212 -5.28 33.88 -10.93
C PRO A 212 -4.77 32.78 -11.88
N ASP A 213 -3.48 32.85 -12.26
CA ASP A 213 -2.84 31.90 -13.18
C ASP A 213 -2.31 30.64 -12.46
N SER A 214 -2.20 30.67 -11.12
CA SER A 214 -1.68 29.56 -10.30
C SER A 214 -2.59 29.30 -9.11
N LYS A 215 -3.88 29.10 -9.38
CA LYS A 215 -4.86 28.84 -8.34
C LYS A 215 -4.68 27.45 -7.75
N ILE A 216 -4.92 27.33 -6.46
CA ILE A 216 -5.02 26.04 -5.76
C ILE A 216 -6.33 25.40 -6.17
N ASP A 217 -6.27 24.19 -6.72
CA ASP A 217 -7.38 23.45 -7.30
C ASP A 217 -8.09 22.55 -6.26
N VAL A 218 -7.36 22.10 -5.25
CA VAL A 218 -7.84 21.20 -4.19
C VAL A 218 -7.05 21.46 -2.91
N VAL A 219 -7.72 21.28 -1.77
CA VAL A 219 -7.10 21.48 -0.44
C VAL A 219 -7.16 20.18 0.35
N ILE A 220 -6.02 19.75 0.87
CA ILE A 220 -5.90 18.61 1.78
C ILE A 220 -5.77 19.19 3.21
N ILE A 221 -6.70 18.81 4.08
CA ILE A 221 -6.62 19.07 5.53
C ILE A 221 -6.11 17.78 6.16
N ALA A 222 -4.91 17.80 6.73
CA ALA A 222 -4.25 16.59 7.16
C ALA A 222 -3.74 16.69 8.60
N ARG A 223 -3.90 15.56 9.31
CA ARG A 223 -3.30 15.30 10.60
C ARG A 223 -2.91 13.82 10.68
N GLY A 224 -1.77 13.53 11.26
CA GLY A 224 -1.37 12.16 11.59
C GLY A 224 -2.27 11.53 12.63
N GLY A 225 -2.09 10.25 12.93
CA GLY A 225 -2.83 9.55 13.98
C GLY A 225 -2.60 10.16 15.36
N GLY A 226 -3.46 9.82 16.31
CA GLY A 226 -3.43 10.26 17.71
C GLY A 226 -4.63 9.73 18.48
N SER A 227 -4.75 10.10 19.74
CA SER A 227 -5.91 9.74 20.55
C SER A 227 -7.17 10.48 20.09
N ILE A 228 -8.34 10.04 20.55
CA ILE A 228 -9.61 10.69 20.21
C ILE A 228 -9.66 12.15 20.74
N GLU A 229 -9.01 12.42 21.86
CA GLU A 229 -8.85 13.76 22.42
C GLU A 229 -8.03 14.66 21.50
N ASP A 230 -6.98 14.13 20.92
CA ASP A 230 -6.13 14.85 19.95
C ASP A 230 -6.88 15.22 18.65
N LEU A 231 -7.82 14.36 18.24
CA LEU A 231 -8.65 14.57 17.05
C LEU A 231 -9.88 15.43 17.33
N TRP A 232 -10.17 15.71 18.62
CA TRP A 232 -11.38 16.39 19.03
C TRP A 232 -11.55 17.78 18.41
N CYS A 233 -10.45 18.49 18.18
CA CYS A 233 -10.47 19.80 17.53
C CYS A 233 -11.12 19.81 16.13
N PHE A 234 -11.17 18.67 15.43
CA PHE A 234 -11.85 18.51 14.15
C PHE A 234 -13.36 18.28 14.29
N ASN A 235 -13.88 18.20 15.52
CA ASN A 235 -15.31 18.14 15.84
C ASN A 235 -15.87 19.54 16.23
N ASN A 236 -15.26 20.60 15.75
CA ASN A 236 -15.69 21.96 16.00
C ASN A 236 -16.73 22.42 14.97
N GLU A 237 -17.84 23.01 15.43
CA GLU A 237 -18.96 23.43 14.59
C GLU A 237 -18.57 24.56 13.61
N ASP A 238 -17.82 25.58 14.07
CA ASP A 238 -17.43 26.69 13.21
C ASP A 238 -16.50 26.23 12.08
N LEU A 239 -15.55 25.33 12.40
CA LEU A 239 -14.68 24.72 11.39
C LEU A 239 -15.47 23.90 10.38
N ALA A 240 -16.45 23.11 10.84
CA ALA A 240 -17.29 22.32 9.97
C ALA A 240 -18.10 23.19 8.99
N ARG A 241 -18.68 24.29 9.46
CA ARG A 241 -19.41 25.24 8.63
C ARG A 241 -18.52 25.92 7.60
N GLU A 242 -17.32 26.31 7.99
CA GLU A 242 -16.35 26.93 7.10
C GLU A 242 -15.91 25.97 5.99
N ILE A 243 -15.63 24.70 6.32
CA ILE A 243 -15.27 23.67 5.33
C ILE A 243 -16.45 23.40 4.38
N ALA A 244 -17.68 23.28 4.88
CA ALA A 244 -18.85 23.02 4.04
C ALA A 244 -19.12 24.17 3.05
N ALA A 245 -18.91 25.42 3.46
CA ALA A 245 -19.07 26.60 2.61
C ALA A 245 -17.85 26.90 1.72
N TYR A 246 -16.75 26.19 1.91
CA TYR A 246 -15.47 26.49 1.26
C TYR A 246 -15.55 26.36 -0.26
N PRO A 247 -15.06 27.32 -1.08
CA PRO A 247 -15.29 27.33 -2.52
C PRO A 247 -14.42 26.30 -3.29
N ILE A 248 -13.28 25.90 -2.71
CA ILE A 248 -12.34 24.97 -3.34
C ILE A 248 -12.62 23.56 -2.79
N PRO A 249 -12.57 22.50 -3.62
CA PRO A 249 -12.72 21.13 -3.13
C PRO A 249 -11.76 20.78 -2.00
N THR A 250 -12.29 20.13 -0.96
CA THR A 250 -11.56 19.79 0.26
C THR A 250 -11.48 18.27 0.43
N ILE A 251 -10.31 17.81 0.87
CA ILE A 251 -10.07 16.42 1.23
C ILE A 251 -9.66 16.38 2.70
N SER A 252 -10.40 15.63 3.51
CA SER A 252 -9.99 15.32 4.88
C SER A 252 -9.10 14.09 4.89
N GLY A 253 -7.92 14.20 5.45
CA GLY A 253 -6.98 13.14 5.75
C GLY A 253 -6.61 13.17 7.22
N VAL A 254 -7.62 13.09 8.10
CA VAL A 254 -7.51 13.21 9.55
C VAL A 254 -7.80 11.85 10.18
N GLY A 255 -6.91 11.36 11.04
CA GLY A 255 -7.11 10.12 11.80
C GLY A 255 -6.82 8.83 11.02
N HIS A 256 -7.54 7.76 11.36
CA HIS A 256 -7.41 6.42 10.79
C HIS A 256 -8.77 5.88 10.29
N GLU A 257 -8.83 4.63 9.85
CA GLU A 257 -10.03 4.03 9.26
C GLU A 257 -11.27 4.07 10.18
N ILE A 258 -11.07 3.91 11.49
CA ILE A 258 -12.14 3.82 12.48
C ILE A 258 -12.48 5.16 13.14
N ASP A 259 -11.62 6.17 13.03
CA ASP A 259 -11.77 7.45 13.72
C ASP A 259 -12.40 8.48 12.76
N PHE A 260 -13.68 8.75 12.93
CA PHE A 260 -14.40 9.74 12.14
C PHE A 260 -14.55 11.06 12.91
N THR A 261 -14.27 12.15 12.23
CA THR A 261 -14.48 13.50 12.74
C THR A 261 -15.60 14.22 11.96
N ILE A 262 -16.15 15.29 12.53
CA ILE A 262 -17.14 16.13 11.81
C ILE A 262 -16.54 16.71 10.53
N CYS A 263 -15.24 17.06 10.53
CA CYS A 263 -14.56 17.50 9.32
C CYS A 263 -14.60 16.46 8.19
N ASP A 264 -14.56 15.17 8.52
CA ASP A 264 -14.66 14.10 7.51
C ASP A 264 -16.02 14.06 6.83
N PHE A 265 -17.09 14.37 7.59
CA PHE A 265 -18.46 14.39 7.05
C PHE A 265 -18.72 15.61 6.18
N VAL A 266 -18.15 16.78 6.51
CA VAL A 266 -18.36 18.03 5.75
C VAL A 266 -17.42 18.20 4.58
N SER A 267 -16.23 17.61 4.59
CA SER A 267 -15.28 17.66 3.49
C SER A 267 -15.84 16.98 2.23
N ASP A 268 -15.44 17.46 1.07
CA ASP A 268 -15.92 16.91 -0.22
C ASP A 268 -15.50 15.45 -0.40
N MET A 269 -14.32 15.08 0.11
CA MET A 269 -13.83 13.69 0.12
C MET A 269 -13.13 13.40 1.45
N ARG A 270 -13.35 12.20 1.98
CA ARG A 270 -12.61 11.65 3.12
C ARG A 270 -11.60 10.62 2.67
N THR A 271 -10.44 10.63 3.29
CA THR A 271 -9.44 9.57 3.19
C THR A 271 -8.98 9.12 4.59
N PRO A 272 -8.63 7.85 4.77
CA PRO A 272 -8.30 7.33 6.10
C PRO A 272 -6.95 7.83 6.65
N THR A 273 -6.09 8.38 5.78
CA THR A 273 -4.75 8.87 6.17
C THR A 273 -4.31 10.04 5.30
N PRO A 274 -3.35 10.85 5.75
CA PRO A 274 -2.70 11.88 4.94
C PRO A 274 -2.09 11.31 3.65
N THR A 275 -1.46 10.15 3.72
CA THR A 275 -0.90 9.45 2.55
C THR A 275 -1.97 9.08 1.53
N ALA A 276 -3.11 8.56 1.98
CA ALA A 276 -4.23 8.24 1.10
C ALA A 276 -4.83 9.49 0.42
N ALA A 277 -4.83 10.64 1.09
CA ALA A 277 -5.21 11.91 0.48
C ALA A 277 -4.25 12.30 -0.66
N ALA A 278 -2.96 12.17 -0.42
CA ALA A 278 -1.93 12.42 -1.43
C ALA A 278 -2.03 11.44 -2.61
N GLU A 279 -2.33 10.18 -2.36
CA GLU A 279 -2.56 9.17 -3.40
C GLU A 279 -3.77 9.49 -4.27
N LEU A 280 -4.88 9.93 -3.63
CA LEU A 280 -6.11 10.32 -4.34
C LEU A 280 -5.86 11.45 -5.33
N VAL A 281 -5.22 12.55 -4.90
CA VAL A 281 -4.95 13.72 -5.76
C VAL A 281 -3.91 13.44 -6.84
N SER A 282 -3.05 12.45 -6.66
CA SER A 282 -1.98 12.06 -7.58
C SER A 282 -2.33 10.85 -8.47
N GLU A 283 -3.51 10.25 -8.30
CA GLU A 283 -3.90 9.03 -9.00
C GLU A 283 -3.84 9.13 -10.52
N PHE A 284 -4.31 10.23 -11.07
CA PHE A 284 -4.31 10.46 -12.51
C PHE A 284 -2.89 10.58 -13.08
N TYR A 285 -2.01 11.30 -12.40
CA TYR A 285 -0.61 11.46 -12.79
C TYR A 285 0.12 10.11 -12.77
N PHE A 286 -0.11 9.33 -11.72
CA PHE A 286 0.47 8.01 -11.58
C PHE A 286 0.02 7.07 -12.72
N LYS A 287 -1.28 7.04 -13.04
CA LYS A 287 -1.82 6.23 -14.14
C LYS A 287 -1.26 6.65 -15.52
N ILE A 288 -1.02 7.95 -15.73
CA ILE A 288 -0.40 8.43 -16.98
C ILE A 288 1.06 7.99 -17.06
N GLN A 289 1.81 8.13 -15.97
CA GLN A 289 3.21 7.72 -15.90
C GLN A 289 3.35 6.23 -16.19
N ASP A 290 2.56 5.40 -15.53
CA ASP A 290 2.52 3.95 -15.73
C ASP A 290 2.23 3.59 -17.20
N LYS A 291 1.23 4.25 -17.81
CA LYS A 291 0.91 4.07 -19.23
C LYS A 291 2.02 4.52 -20.17
N LEU A 292 2.74 5.59 -19.86
CA LEU A 292 3.88 6.04 -20.64
C LEU A 292 5.03 5.02 -20.58
N ASP A 293 5.28 4.45 -19.44
CA ASP A 293 6.30 3.41 -19.25
C ASP A 293 5.94 2.14 -20.03
N ASP A 294 4.68 1.72 -20.01
CA ASP A 294 4.18 0.61 -20.80
C ASP A 294 4.34 0.85 -22.33
N LEU A 295 4.00 2.06 -22.79
CA LEU A 295 4.17 2.43 -24.21
C LEU A 295 5.64 2.46 -24.63
N ASN A 296 6.52 2.96 -23.77
CA ASN A 296 7.97 2.94 -24.02
C ASN A 296 8.50 1.50 -24.15
N LEU A 297 8.10 0.61 -23.25
CA LEU A 297 8.47 -0.81 -23.33
C LEU A 297 7.93 -1.46 -24.61
N ALA A 298 6.68 -1.20 -24.99
CA ALA A 298 6.09 -1.71 -26.22
C ALA A 298 6.82 -1.19 -27.46
N LEU A 299 7.21 0.09 -27.49
CA LEU A 299 7.98 0.70 -28.57
C LEU A 299 9.36 0.05 -28.72
N LEU A 300 10.09 -0.13 -27.62
CA LEU A 300 11.39 -0.79 -27.61
C LEU A 300 11.30 -2.23 -28.16
N LYS A 301 10.32 -3.01 -27.70
CA LYS A 301 10.07 -4.36 -28.23
C LYS A 301 9.77 -4.36 -29.72
N SER A 302 8.96 -3.41 -30.20
CA SER A 302 8.61 -3.28 -31.62
C SER A 302 9.83 -2.94 -32.48
N ILE A 303 10.70 -2.02 -32.00
CA ILE A 303 11.96 -1.67 -32.68
C ILE A 303 12.89 -2.89 -32.74
N GLU A 304 13.06 -3.61 -31.62
CA GLU A 304 13.88 -4.84 -31.62
C GLU A 304 13.37 -5.90 -32.61
N GLN A 305 12.06 -6.10 -32.66
CA GLN A 305 11.44 -7.05 -33.59
C GLN A 305 11.67 -6.62 -35.04
N LEU A 306 11.49 -5.32 -35.34
CA LEU A 306 11.75 -4.78 -36.67
C LEU A 306 13.21 -4.97 -37.08
N LEU A 307 14.15 -4.67 -36.20
CA LEU A 307 15.58 -4.88 -36.42
C LEU A 307 15.93 -6.35 -36.66
N ARG A 308 15.38 -7.25 -35.84
CA ARG A 308 15.55 -8.71 -36.03
C ARG A 308 15.04 -9.16 -37.40
N THR A 309 13.84 -8.73 -37.80
CA THR A 309 13.24 -9.05 -39.09
C THR A 309 14.08 -8.53 -40.25
N LYS A 310 14.53 -7.26 -40.17
CA LYS A 310 15.42 -6.67 -41.19
C LYS A 310 16.77 -7.37 -41.27
N LYS A 311 17.35 -7.77 -40.12
CA LYS A 311 18.60 -8.52 -40.07
C LYS A 311 18.45 -9.93 -40.67
N GLN A 312 17.33 -10.61 -40.43
CA GLN A 312 17.02 -11.91 -41.05
C GLN A 312 16.83 -11.77 -42.56
N PHE A 313 16.10 -10.74 -43.00
CA PHE A 313 15.93 -10.45 -44.42
C PHE A 313 17.29 -10.17 -45.14
N MET A 314 18.15 -9.37 -44.53
CA MET A 314 19.51 -9.12 -45.01
C MET A 314 20.35 -10.39 -45.10
N LYS A 315 20.26 -11.27 -44.09
CA LYS A 315 20.92 -12.60 -44.13
C LYS A 315 20.41 -13.45 -45.26
N GLY A 316 19.08 -13.48 -45.48
CA GLY A 316 18.45 -14.17 -46.58
C GLY A 316 18.92 -13.66 -47.97
N LEU A 317 18.96 -12.34 -48.17
CA LEU A 317 19.50 -11.75 -49.38
C LEU A 317 20.97 -12.13 -49.56
N LYS A 318 21.81 -12.03 -48.55
CA LYS A 318 23.22 -12.42 -48.60
C LYS A 318 23.41 -13.90 -48.96
N SER A 319 22.57 -14.79 -48.47
CA SER A 319 22.60 -16.22 -48.83
C SER A 319 22.11 -16.50 -50.26
N SER A 320 21.18 -15.67 -50.79
CA SER A 320 20.69 -15.75 -52.18
C SER A 320 21.69 -15.27 -53.23
N ILE A 321 22.64 -14.43 -52.85
CA ILE A 321 23.75 -14.03 -53.72
C ILE A 321 24.75 -15.18 -53.80
N LYS A 322 24.68 -15.95 -54.88
CA LYS A 322 25.68 -17.00 -55.13
C LYS A 322 27.06 -16.41 -55.18
N ASN A 323 27.97 -16.98 -54.46
CA ASN A 323 29.36 -16.53 -54.48
C ASN A 323 29.92 -16.61 -55.92
N PRO A 324 30.40 -15.50 -56.50
CA PRO A 324 30.92 -15.49 -57.85
C PRO A 324 31.99 -16.55 -58.10
N LEU A 325 32.79 -16.88 -57.09
CA LEU A 325 33.79 -17.94 -57.15
C LEU A 325 33.15 -19.37 -57.31
N MET A 326 31.99 -19.59 -56.74
CA MET A 326 31.29 -20.86 -56.92
C MET A 326 30.70 -20.99 -58.34
N ILE A 327 30.16 -19.89 -58.88
CA ILE A 327 29.67 -19.85 -60.23
C ILE A 327 30.82 -20.09 -61.22
N LEU A 328 31.96 -19.46 -61.04
CA LEU A 328 33.16 -19.69 -61.83
C LEU A 328 33.65 -21.11 -61.75
N ARG A 329 33.72 -21.69 -60.56
CA ARG A 329 34.07 -23.14 -60.38
C ARG A 329 33.10 -24.06 -61.10
N GLU A 330 31.82 -23.81 -60.99
CA GLU A 330 30.79 -24.63 -61.71
C GLU A 330 30.93 -24.58 -63.20
N GLN A 331 31.22 -23.37 -63.74
CA GLN A 331 31.45 -23.18 -65.18
C GLN A 331 32.78 -23.78 -65.62
N SER A 332 33.86 -23.64 -64.86
CA SER A 332 35.13 -24.29 -65.10
C SER A 332 34.98 -25.82 -65.14
N GLN A 333 34.30 -26.39 -64.18
CA GLN A 333 34.06 -27.85 -64.15
C GLN A 333 33.21 -28.35 -65.33
N LYS A 334 32.27 -27.56 -65.82
CA LYS A 334 31.55 -27.86 -67.06
C LYS A 334 32.46 -27.82 -68.27
N LEU A 335 33.32 -26.81 -68.34
CA LEU A 335 34.31 -26.72 -69.40
C LEU A 335 35.26 -27.90 -69.44
N ASP A 336 35.82 -28.30 -68.29
CA ASP A 336 36.70 -29.45 -68.17
C ASP A 336 35.97 -30.75 -68.61
N ASN A 337 34.70 -30.92 -68.25
CA ASN A 337 33.90 -32.06 -68.67
C ASN A 337 33.63 -32.03 -70.21
N PHE A 338 33.39 -30.86 -70.79
CA PHE A 338 33.25 -30.76 -72.23
C PHE A 338 34.54 -31.09 -72.98
N GLU A 339 35.67 -30.63 -72.47
CA GLU A 339 36.97 -30.92 -73.00
C GLU A 339 37.30 -32.42 -72.97
N LEU A 340 37.05 -33.08 -71.85
CA LEU A 340 37.15 -34.54 -71.69
C LEU A 340 36.29 -35.32 -72.71
N ARG A 341 35.00 -34.93 -72.84
CA ARG A 341 34.09 -35.53 -73.80
C ARG A 341 34.48 -35.34 -75.26
N LEU A 342 35.02 -34.11 -75.56
CA LEU A 342 35.50 -33.79 -76.87
C LEU A 342 36.75 -34.67 -77.26
N ASN A 343 37.71 -34.72 -76.32
CA ASN A 343 38.90 -35.57 -76.51
C ASN A 343 38.57 -37.06 -76.65
N GLN A 344 37.61 -37.53 -75.86
CA GLN A 344 37.13 -38.94 -76.03
C GLN A 344 36.46 -39.18 -77.38
N LYS A 345 35.61 -38.25 -77.86
CA LYS A 345 34.95 -38.36 -79.16
C LYS A 345 35.97 -38.26 -80.28
N ILE A 346 36.95 -37.36 -80.21
CA ILE A 346 38.00 -37.26 -81.22
C ILE A 346 38.80 -38.55 -81.25
N SER A 347 39.22 -39.07 -80.08
CA SER A 347 39.98 -40.32 -80.03
C SER A 347 39.20 -41.53 -80.60
N LEU A 348 37.93 -41.66 -80.24
CA LEU A 348 37.01 -42.72 -80.78
C LEU A 348 36.82 -42.54 -82.28
N ASN A 349 36.63 -41.35 -82.78
CA ASN A 349 36.50 -41.12 -84.23
C ASN A 349 37.80 -41.43 -84.96
N TYR A 350 38.92 -41.05 -84.41
CA TYR A 350 40.25 -41.34 -84.94
C TYR A 350 40.48 -42.85 -85.00
N ALA A 351 40.19 -43.57 -83.88
CA ALA A 351 40.30 -45.01 -83.82
C ALA A 351 39.39 -45.69 -84.86
N LYS A 352 38.10 -45.30 -85.02
CA LYS A 352 37.19 -45.81 -86.00
C LYS A 352 37.69 -45.62 -87.46
N LYS A 353 38.19 -44.38 -87.76
CA LYS A 353 38.72 -44.07 -89.07
C LYS A 353 39.99 -44.88 -89.34
N ASN A 354 40.91 -45.02 -88.36
CA ASN A 354 42.09 -45.89 -88.52
C ASN A 354 41.74 -47.36 -88.71
N GLN A 355 40.75 -47.85 -88.01
CA GLN A 355 40.24 -49.20 -88.14
C GLN A 355 39.64 -49.41 -89.55
N ALA A 356 38.84 -48.41 -90.01
CA ALA A 356 38.32 -48.44 -91.37
C ALA A 356 39.43 -48.38 -92.44
N ILE A 357 40.46 -47.60 -92.28
CA ILE A 357 41.63 -47.52 -93.16
C ILE A 357 42.38 -48.83 -93.14
N LYS A 358 42.64 -49.42 -91.94
CA LYS A 358 43.25 -50.75 -91.87
C LYS A 358 42.46 -51.87 -92.58
N LEU A 359 41.11 -51.79 -92.42
CA LEU A 359 40.23 -52.75 -93.04
C LEU A 359 40.19 -52.62 -94.60
N LEU A 360 40.16 -51.32 -95.04
CA LEU A 360 40.26 -51.05 -96.47
C LEU A 360 41.62 -51.45 -97.08
N SER A 361 42.70 -51.15 -96.36
CA SER A 361 44.05 -51.56 -96.82
C SER A 361 44.25 -53.02 -96.84
N SER A 362 43.71 -53.80 -95.85
CA SER A 362 43.76 -55.25 -95.87
C SER A 362 42.90 -55.87 -97.06
N ARG A 363 41.74 -55.25 -97.33
CA ARG A 363 40.90 -55.62 -98.44
C ARG A 363 41.59 -55.36 -99.81
N LEU A 364 42.31 -54.20 -99.88
CA LEU A 364 43.09 -53.83 -101.08
C LEU A 364 44.29 -54.73 -101.29
N LEU A 365 44.99 -55.15 -100.19
CA LEU A 365 46.05 -56.12 -100.28
C LEU A 365 45.57 -57.52 -100.70
N GLN A 366 44.37 -57.94 -100.22
CA GLN A 366 43.78 -59.19 -100.62
C GLN A 366 43.32 -59.22 -102.09
N LYS A 367 42.91 -58.07 -102.62
CA LYS A 367 42.49 -57.93 -104.02
C LYS A 367 43.62 -57.34 -104.89
N SER A 368 44.86 -57.26 -104.45
CA SER A 368 45.98 -56.79 -105.24
C SER A 368 46.29 -57.72 -106.40
N PRO A 369 46.69 -57.22 -107.53
CA PRO A 369 47.06 -58.07 -108.71
C PRO A 369 48.11 -59.16 -108.36
N SER A 370 48.97 -58.86 -107.40
CA SER A 370 50.00 -59.78 -106.95
C SER A 370 49.46 -60.91 -106.09
N SER A 371 48.34 -60.72 -105.30
CA SER A 371 47.66 -61.78 -104.55
C SER A 371 46.85 -62.64 -105.47
N PHE A 372 46.21 -62.06 -106.47
CA PHE A 372 45.47 -62.76 -107.52
C PHE A 372 46.45 -63.63 -108.38
N LEU A 373 47.62 -63.07 -108.72
CA LEU A 373 48.67 -63.83 -109.41
C LEU A 373 49.23 -64.98 -108.53
N LYS A 374 49.37 -64.77 -107.19
CA LYS A 374 49.78 -65.86 -106.29
C LYS A 374 48.69 -66.95 -106.16
N GLU A 375 47.43 -66.58 -106.15
CA GLU A 375 46.29 -67.55 -106.10
C GLU A 375 46.17 -68.37 -107.40
N LEU A 376 46.40 -67.63 -108.52
CA LEU A 376 46.48 -68.32 -109.83
C LEU A 376 47.69 -69.23 -109.90
N ASN A 377 48.89 -68.80 -109.44
CA ASN A 377 50.08 -69.63 -109.40
C ASN A 377 49.87 -70.88 -108.52
N ASN A 378 49.22 -70.70 -107.29
CA ASN A 378 48.94 -71.86 -106.42
C ASN A 378 47.87 -72.75 -106.98
N LYS A 379 46.91 -72.27 -107.80
CA LYS A 379 45.95 -73.10 -108.49
C LYS A 379 46.61 -73.90 -109.66
N ILE A 380 47.60 -73.36 -110.33
CA ILE A 380 48.34 -74.02 -111.39
C ILE A 380 49.29 -75.03 -110.78
N SER A 381 49.93 -74.82 -109.62
CA SER A 381 50.82 -75.78 -108.98
C SER A 381 50.10 -76.96 -108.27
N ASN A 382 48.76 -76.90 -108.10
CA ASN A 382 47.94 -78.00 -107.51
C ASN A 382 47.17 -78.82 -108.60
N THR A 383 47.51 -78.59 -109.86
CA THR A 383 46.90 -79.34 -110.99
C THR A 383 47.87 -80.20 -111.75
N ASP A 384 49.07 -80.45 -111.21
CA ASP A 384 50.00 -81.47 -111.70
C ASP A 384 49.96 -82.73 -110.81
#